data_0511f5e22725d1660a9a08d1c6bf987a
#
_entry.id   0511f5e22725d1660a9a08d1c6bf987a
#
_cell.length_a   1.000
_cell.length_b   1.000
_cell.length_c   1.000
_cell.angle_alpha   90.00
_cell.angle_beta   90.00
_cell.angle_gamma   90.00
#
_symmetry.space_group_name_H-M   'P 1'
#
loop_
_entity.id
_entity.type
_entity.pdbx_description
1 polymer ?
#
loop_
_entity_poly.entity_id
_entity_poly.type
_entity_poly.pdbx_seq_one_letter_code
_entity_poly.pdbx_strand_id
1 'polypeptide(L)'
;MGSGGISERLIMLADSYGRLDARSAAMVNILASLFFGGISGSASADTASLGNIEIPMMVNMGYDADFSTAVTITSSVEGLLIPPSHNMVIYATAAGGLSVGALFMAGYIPGVMLALSLMIGSYIISVREITPRASPSI
;
A
#
# COMPACT_ATOMS: atom_id res chain seq x y z
N MET A 1 -1.84 -8.57 -17.85
CA MET A 1 -2.00 -7.23 -17.25
C MET A 1 -0.85 -6.27 -17.57
N GLY A 2 0.05 -6.58 -18.49
CA GLY A 2 1.20 -5.76 -18.87
C GLY A 2 1.01 -4.79 -20.05
N SER A 3 -0.20 -4.66 -20.60
CA SER A 3 -0.42 -3.90 -21.83
C SER A 3 -1.34 -2.68 -21.70
N GLY A 4 -1.61 -2.22 -20.50
CA GLY A 4 -2.62 -1.19 -20.25
C GLY A 4 -2.13 0.19 -19.78
N GLY A 5 -0.89 0.61 -20.03
CA GLY A 5 -0.43 1.96 -19.64
C GLY A 5 -0.41 2.24 -18.11
N ILE A 6 -0.96 1.34 -17.30
CA ILE A 6 -0.96 1.45 -15.83
C ILE A 6 0.45 1.21 -15.29
N SER A 7 1.16 0.23 -15.87
CA SER A 7 2.56 -0.03 -15.51
C SER A 7 3.46 1.17 -15.82
N GLU A 8 3.25 1.85 -16.96
CA GLU A 8 4.00 3.06 -17.29
C GLU A 8 3.66 4.22 -16.37
N ARG A 9 2.41 4.38 -15.96
CA ARG A 9 2.01 5.40 -15.01
C ARG A 9 2.54 5.12 -13.60
N LEU A 10 2.59 3.85 -13.21
CA LEU A 10 3.21 3.44 -11.94
C LEU A 10 4.73 3.63 -11.98
N ILE A 11 5.38 3.40 -13.13
CA ILE A 11 6.81 3.68 -13.33
C ILE A 11 7.06 5.19 -13.33
N MET A 12 6.21 6.00 -13.96
CA MET A 12 6.31 7.47 -13.90
C MET A 12 6.06 8.01 -12.48
N LEU A 13 5.15 7.40 -11.73
CA LEU A 13 5.01 7.66 -10.31
C LEU A 13 6.32 7.28 -9.59
N ALA A 14 6.86 6.09 -9.79
CA ALA A 14 8.13 5.66 -9.21
C ALA A 14 9.29 6.60 -9.57
N ASP A 15 9.38 7.09 -10.81
CA ASP A 15 10.37 8.09 -11.24
C ASP A 15 10.15 9.47 -10.59
N SER A 16 8.89 9.88 -10.39
CA SER A 16 8.56 11.05 -9.58
C SER A 16 9.01 10.88 -8.13
N TYR A 17 9.01 9.65 -7.64
CA TYR A 17 9.47 9.29 -6.30
C TYR A 17 10.98 9.18 -6.18
N GLY A 18 11.71 8.89 -7.25
CA GLY A 18 13.18 8.95 -7.28
C GLY A 18 13.76 10.33 -6.96
N ARG A 19 12.91 11.36 -6.90
CA ARG A 19 13.22 12.71 -6.41
C ARG A 19 12.82 12.94 -4.95
N LEU A 20 12.15 11.98 -4.33
CA LEU A 20 11.78 12.05 -2.92
C LEU A 20 12.92 11.45 -2.08
N ASP A 21 13.11 11.99 -0.90
CA ASP A 21 14.00 11.40 0.09
C ASP A 21 13.67 9.92 0.27
N ALA A 22 14.71 9.08 0.39
CA ALA A 22 14.54 7.64 0.63
C ALA A 22 13.53 7.34 1.76
N ARG A 23 13.38 8.23 2.73
CA ARG A 23 12.43 8.12 3.85
C ARG A 23 10.96 8.21 3.44
N SER A 24 10.68 8.76 2.27
CA SER A 24 9.30 8.94 1.79
C SER A 24 8.73 7.72 1.08
N ALA A 25 9.58 6.77 0.67
CA ALA A 25 9.14 5.62 -0.13
C ALA A 25 8.14 4.72 0.60
N ALA A 26 8.32 4.51 1.90
CA ALA A 26 7.35 3.75 2.71
C ALA A 26 5.97 4.45 2.81
N MET A 27 5.99 5.79 2.93
CA MET A 27 4.75 6.58 2.95
C MET A 27 3.98 6.46 1.65
N VAL A 28 4.72 6.45 0.58
CA VAL A 28 4.19 6.35 -0.76
C VAL A 28 3.59 4.98 -1.03
N ASN A 29 4.25 3.91 -0.59
CA ASN A 29 3.73 2.56 -0.65
C ASN A 29 2.35 2.48 0.05
N ILE A 30 2.23 3.03 1.25
CA ILE A 30 0.97 3.07 2.00
C ILE A 30 -0.11 3.86 1.25
N LEU A 31 0.23 5.03 0.71
CA LEU A 31 -0.72 5.83 -0.07
C LEU A 31 -1.12 5.15 -1.39
N ALA A 32 -0.17 4.49 -2.07
CA ALA A 32 -0.46 3.74 -3.28
C ALA A 32 -1.42 2.58 -3.00
N SER A 33 -1.18 1.83 -1.93
CA SER A 33 -2.09 0.76 -1.47
C SER A 33 -3.47 1.30 -1.09
N LEU A 34 -3.54 2.47 -0.46
CA LEU A 34 -4.80 3.14 -0.13
C LEU A 34 -5.64 3.42 -1.39
N PHE A 35 -5.02 4.01 -2.41
CA PHE A 35 -5.71 4.33 -3.66
C PHE A 35 -6.01 3.08 -4.50
N PHE A 36 -5.07 2.16 -4.59
CA PHE A 36 -5.24 0.94 -5.38
C PHE A 36 -6.25 0.01 -4.71
N GLY A 37 -6.22 -0.08 -3.39
CA GLY A 37 -7.18 -0.84 -2.60
C GLY A 37 -8.61 -0.38 -2.83
N GLY A 38 -8.84 0.94 -2.94
CA GLY A 38 -10.14 1.51 -3.32
C GLY A 38 -10.62 1.14 -4.73
N ILE A 39 -9.75 0.61 -5.58
CA ILE A 39 -10.11 0.12 -6.93
C ILE A 39 -10.23 -1.41 -6.92
N SER A 40 -9.27 -2.11 -6.32
CA SER A 40 -9.18 -3.58 -6.33
C SER A 40 -10.14 -4.22 -5.33
N GLY A 41 -10.32 -3.60 -4.17
CA GLY A 41 -11.11 -4.13 -3.06
C GLY A 41 -10.56 -5.46 -2.48
N SER A 42 -9.32 -5.81 -2.80
CA SER A 42 -8.71 -7.10 -2.45
C SER A 42 -7.24 -6.95 -2.05
N ALA A 43 -6.93 -7.26 -0.79
CA ALA A 43 -5.56 -7.19 -0.27
C ALA A 43 -4.57 -8.10 -1.02
N SER A 44 -4.98 -9.29 -1.42
CA SER A 44 -4.13 -10.22 -2.17
C SER A 44 -3.81 -9.72 -3.58
N ALA A 45 -4.78 -9.10 -4.25
CA ALA A 45 -4.57 -8.49 -5.57
C ALA A 45 -3.66 -7.27 -5.46
N ASP A 46 -3.81 -6.50 -4.41
CA ASP A 46 -2.99 -5.33 -4.10
C ASP A 46 -1.53 -5.72 -3.87
N THR A 47 -1.29 -6.64 -2.93
CA THR A 47 0.05 -7.17 -2.64
C THR A 47 0.70 -7.76 -3.89
N ALA A 48 -0.03 -8.55 -4.70
CA ALA A 48 0.52 -9.16 -5.90
C ALA A 48 0.83 -8.15 -7.01
N SER A 49 0.06 -7.06 -7.10
CA SER A 49 0.23 -6.05 -8.16
C SER A 49 1.27 -5.00 -7.79
N LEU A 50 1.13 -4.38 -6.63
CA LEU A 50 2.03 -3.32 -6.16
C LEU A 50 3.34 -3.88 -5.62
N GLY A 51 3.30 -5.01 -4.90
CA GLY A 51 4.50 -5.58 -4.28
C GLY A 51 5.60 -5.91 -5.27
N ASN A 52 5.26 -6.36 -6.48
CA ASN A 52 6.24 -6.63 -7.53
C ASN A 52 7.00 -5.38 -8.03
N ILE A 53 6.45 -4.20 -7.79
CA ILE A 53 7.03 -2.92 -8.21
C ILE A 53 7.65 -2.21 -7.01
N GLU A 54 6.90 -2.11 -5.93
CA GLU A 54 7.25 -1.29 -4.77
C GLU A 54 8.35 -1.90 -3.90
N ILE A 55 8.33 -3.24 -3.71
CA ILE A 55 9.36 -3.91 -2.90
C ILE A 55 10.75 -3.73 -3.50
N PRO A 56 11.00 -4.06 -4.80
CA PRO A 56 12.31 -3.80 -5.39
C PRO A 56 12.69 -2.32 -5.40
N MET A 57 11.72 -1.42 -5.58
CA MET A 57 11.96 0.01 -5.55
C MET A 57 12.44 0.48 -4.18
N MET A 58 11.78 0.06 -3.10
CA MET A 58 12.16 0.38 -1.73
C MET A 58 13.54 -0.19 -1.38
N VAL A 59 13.82 -1.44 -1.78
CA VAL A 59 15.13 -2.07 -1.57
C VAL A 59 16.25 -1.29 -2.29
N ASN A 60 16.00 -0.85 -3.52
CA ASN A 60 16.97 -0.02 -4.27
C ASN A 60 17.20 1.35 -3.62
N MET A 61 16.24 1.86 -2.84
CA MET A 61 16.37 3.09 -2.06
C MET A 61 17.07 2.89 -0.71
N GLY A 62 17.49 1.65 -0.39
CA GLY A 62 18.23 1.32 0.82
C GLY A 62 17.40 0.78 1.99
N TYR A 63 16.14 0.46 1.75
CA TYR A 63 15.32 -0.26 2.74
C TYR A 63 15.68 -1.74 2.80
N ASP A 64 15.49 -2.33 3.96
CA ASP A 64 15.56 -3.78 4.09
C ASP A 64 14.41 -4.45 3.33
N ALA A 65 14.68 -5.60 2.71
CA ALA A 65 13.69 -6.36 1.95
C ALA A 65 12.53 -6.84 2.85
N ASP A 66 12.84 -7.24 4.09
CA ASP A 66 11.85 -7.69 5.05
C ASP A 66 10.91 -6.55 5.46
N PHE A 67 11.46 -5.36 5.71
CA PHE A 67 10.66 -4.17 6.01
C PHE A 67 9.78 -3.76 4.82
N SER A 68 10.36 -3.70 3.62
CA SER A 68 9.62 -3.35 2.40
C SER A 68 8.45 -4.30 2.14
N THR A 69 8.69 -5.59 2.32
CA THR A 69 7.66 -6.63 2.19
C THR A 69 6.59 -6.49 3.26
N ALA A 70 6.99 -6.28 4.52
CA ALA A 70 6.06 -6.12 5.63
C ALA A 70 5.14 -4.91 5.45
N VAL A 71 5.69 -3.76 5.05
CA VAL A 71 4.90 -2.55 4.77
C VAL A 71 3.91 -2.80 3.65
N THR A 72 4.35 -3.39 2.54
CA THR A 72 3.49 -3.66 1.38
C THR A 72 2.33 -4.61 1.72
N ILE A 73 2.61 -5.69 2.46
CA ILE A 73 1.55 -6.63 2.88
C ILE A 73 0.58 -5.97 3.85
N THR A 74 1.09 -5.19 4.80
CA THR A 74 0.25 -4.57 5.83
C THR A 74 -0.60 -3.44 5.24
N SER A 75 -0.05 -2.62 4.34
CA SER A 75 -0.79 -1.56 3.66
C SER A 75 -1.87 -2.11 2.72
N SER A 76 -1.64 -3.26 2.10
CA SER A 76 -2.66 -3.91 1.23
C SER A 76 -3.96 -4.26 1.97
N VAL A 77 -3.92 -4.42 3.30
CA VAL A 77 -5.12 -4.65 4.11
C VAL A 77 -6.08 -3.45 4.08
N GLU A 78 -5.58 -2.25 3.81
CA GLU A 78 -6.40 -1.04 3.67
C GLU A 78 -7.45 -1.19 2.57
N GLY A 79 -7.14 -1.92 1.50
CA GLY A 79 -8.07 -2.22 0.42
C GLY A 79 -9.29 -3.06 0.83
N LEU A 80 -9.26 -3.70 2.00
CA LEU A 80 -10.42 -4.40 2.54
C LEU A 80 -11.37 -3.47 3.31
N LEU A 81 -10.85 -2.37 3.83
CA LEU A 81 -11.59 -1.42 4.66
C LEU A 81 -12.10 -0.22 3.86
N ILE A 82 -11.34 0.21 2.86
CA ILE A 82 -11.70 1.37 2.04
C ILE A 82 -12.61 0.95 0.89
N PRO A 83 -13.80 1.57 0.77
CA PRO A 83 -14.74 1.26 -0.30
C PRO A 83 -14.19 1.65 -1.69
N PRO A 84 -14.56 0.87 -2.72
CA PRO A 84 -15.39 -0.32 -2.72
C PRO A 84 -14.65 -1.60 -2.28
N SER A 85 -15.12 -2.29 -1.26
CA SER A 85 -14.53 -3.53 -0.75
C SER A 85 -15.40 -4.74 -1.10
N HIS A 86 -14.81 -5.74 -1.75
CA HIS A 86 -15.49 -6.99 -2.06
C HIS A 86 -15.98 -7.72 -0.80
N ASN A 87 -15.20 -7.68 0.27
CA ASN A 87 -15.54 -8.34 1.52
C ASN A 87 -16.78 -7.72 2.18
N MET A 88 -16.93 -6.39 2.09
CA MET A 88 -18.12 -5.71 2.63
C MET A 88 -19.37 -6.07 1.83
N VAL A 89 -19.26 -6.24 0.51
CA VAL A 89 -20.39 -6.68 -0.33
C VAL A 89 -20.77 -8.12 0.01
N ILE A 90 -19.82 -9.03 0.13
CA ILE A 90 -20.06 -10.42 0.52
C ILE A 90 -20.71 -10.48 1.91
N TYR A 91 -20.18 -9.70 2.85
CA TYR A 91 -20.74 -9.63 4.20
C TYR A 91 -22.19 -9.13 4.21
N ALA A 92 -22.47 -8.05 3.47
CA ALA A 92 -23.82 -7.49 3.37
C ALA A 92 -24.84 -8.50 2.83
N THR A 93 -24.43 -9.26 1.82
CA THR A 93 -25.29 -10.31 1.22
C THR A 93 -25.48 -11.49 2.16
N ALA A 94 -24.43 -11.95 2.84
CA ALA A 94 -24.49 -13.06 3.78
C ALA A 94 -25.31 -12.74 5.04
N ALA A 95 -25.25 -11.50 5.51
CA ALA A 95 -26.01 -11.04 6.68
C ALA A 95 -27.49 -10.75 6.41
N GLY A 96 -27.92 -10.87 5.14
CA GLY A 96 -29.35 -10.88 4.80
C GLY A 96 -30.07 -9.56 5.03
N GLY A 97 -29.62 -8.47 4.39
CA GLY A 97 -30.36 -7.21 4.37
C GLY A 97 -29.63 -5.99 4.91
N LEU A 98 -28.34 -6.08 5.14
CA LEU A 98 -27.54 -4.92 5.48
C LEU A 98 -27.30 -4.04 4.25
N SER A 99 -27.38 -2.73 4.43
CA SER A 99 -27.07 -1.77 3.38
C SER A 99 -25.57 -1.78 3.09
N VAL A 100 -25.17 -2.13 1.86
CA VAL A 100 -23.79 -2.06 1.38
C VAL A 100 -23.24 -0.64 1.51
N GLY A 101 -24.09 0.37 1.20
CA GLY A 101 -23.69 1.77 1.33
C GLY A 101 -23.39 2.18 2.78
N ALA A 102 -24.16 1.69 3.75
CA ALA A 102 -23.91 1.95 5.15
C ALA A 102 -22.59 1.28 5.62
N LEU A 103 -22.30 0.07 5.16
CA LEU A 103 -21.03 -0.61 5.44
C LEU A 103 -19.85 0.15 4.83
N PHE A 104 -19.99 0.64 3.61
CA PHE A 104 -18.97 1.44 2.96
C PHE A 104 -18.66 2.71 3.74
N MET A 105 -19.70 3.44 4.17
CA MET A 105 -19.51 4.64 4.99
C MET A 105 -18.85 4.33 6.33
N ALA A 106 -19.21 3.21 6.95
CA ALA A 106 -18.59 2.77 8.19
C ALA A 106 -17.10 2.37 8.01
N GLY A 107 -16.71 1.87 6.84
CA GLY A 107 -15.35 1.45 6.52
C GLY A 107 -14.35 2.60 6.37
N TYR A 108 -14.79 3.80 6.01
CA TYR A 108 -13.89 4.95 5.82
C TYR A 108 -13.13 5.34 7.09
N ILE A 109 -13.82 5.38 8.23
CA ILE A 109 -13.21 5.81 9.50
C ILE A 109 -12.08 4.84 9.91
N PRO A 110 -12.33 3.52 10.05
CA PRO A 110 -11.25 2.59 10.42
C PRO A 110 -10.18 2.47 9.33
N GLY A 111 -10.54 2.59 8.05
CA GLY A 111 -9.59 2.58 6.94
C GLY A 111 -8.59 3.73 7.01
N VAL A 112 -9.07 4.96 7.21
CA VAL A 112 -8.21 6.14 7.37
C VAL A 112 -7.38 6.06 8.66
N MET A 113 -7.95 5.57 9.75
CA MET A 113 -7.19 5.37 11.00
C MET A 113 -6.07 4.34 10.82
N LEU A 114 -6.31 3.26 10.10
CA LEU A 114 -5.30 2.26 9.78
C LEU A 114 -4.18 2.88 8.93
N ALA A 115 -4.52 3.59 7.85
CA ALA A 115 -3.55 4.28 7.00
C ALA A 115 -2.66 5.24 7.79
N LEU A 116 -3.26 6.08 8.62
CA LEU A 116 -2.51 7.02 9.46
C LEU A 116 -1.60 6.29 10.47
N SER A 117 -2.06 5.22 11.10
CA SER A 117 -1.25 4.46 12.04
C SER A 117 -0.08 3.77 11.36
N LEU A 118 -0.28 3.21 10.16
CA LEU A 118 0.77 2.63 9.34
C LEU A 118 1.78 3.67 8.87
N MET A 119 1.32 4.84 8.44
CA MET A 119 2.21 5.94 8.05
C MET A 119 3.09 6.40 9.20
N ILE A 120 2.53 6.58 10.40
CA ILE A 120 3.28 6.97 11.60
C ILE A 120 4.28 5.88 11.97
N GLY A 121 3.85 4.62 12.03
CA GLY A 121 4.71 3.48 12.36
C GLY A 121 5.85 3.32 11.36
N SER A 122 5.54 3.33 10.08
CA SER A 122 6.54 3.21 9.01
C SER A 122 7.50 4.39 8.98
N TYR A 123 7.04 5.60 9.28
CA TYR A 123 7.91 6.77 9.41
C TYR A 123 8.93 6.61 10.55
N ILE A 124 8.47 6.18 11.72
CA ILE A 124 9.35 5.98 12.89
C ILE A 124 10.41 4.91 12.59
N ILE A 125 10.00 3.80 11.95
CA ILE A 125 10.91 2.72 11.59
C ILE A 125 11.87 3.18 10.50
N SER A 126 11.37 3.85 9.47
CA SER A 126 12.15 4.38 8.35
C SER A 126 13.27 5.33 8.84
N VAL A 127 13.00 6.17 9.82
CA VAL A 127 14.01 7.05 10.43
C VAL A 127 15.10 6.26 11.14
N ARG A 128 14.78 5.08 11.68
CA ARG A 128 15.74 4.22 12.38
C ARG A 128 16.51 3.29 11.45
N GLU A 129 15.87 2.80 10.38
CA GLU A 129 16.45 1.80 9.49
C GLU A 129 17.27 2.41 8.33
N ILE A 130 16.98 3.63 7.90
CA ILE A 130 17.81 4.35 6.94
C ILE A 130 19.05 4.93 7.66
N THR A 131 19.82 4.06 8.29
CA THR A 131 21.24 4.32 8.49
C THR A 131 21.91 3.97 7.16
N PRO A 132 22.80 4.82 6.62
CA PRO A 132 23.43 4.51 5.35
C PRO A 132 24.24 3.21 5.50
N ARG A 133 23.66 2.10 5.08
CA ARG A 133 24.43 0.92 4.78
C ARG A 133 25.28 1.32 3.59
N ALA A 134 26.55 1.56 3.86
CA ALA A 134 27.58 1.66 2.83
C ALA A 134 27.34 0.54 1.83
N SER A 135 27.19 0.91 0.55
CA SER A 135 27.10 -0.04 -0.55
C SER A 135 28.13 -1.15 -0.35
N PRO A 136 27.76 -2.42 -0.48
CA PRO A 136 28.77 -3.46 -0.57
C PRO A 136 29.59 -3.14 -1.82
N SER A 137 30.82 -2.70 -1.58
CA SER A 137 31.85 -2.62 -2.62
C SER A 137 32.01 -4.01 -3.21
N ILE A 138 31.77 -4.13 -4.50
CA ILE A 138 32.16 -5.25 -5.34
C ILE A 138 33.71 -5.34 -5.34
#